data_6bfdb3edd5788f0aba3ae54f9565a74d
#
_entry.id   6bfdb3edd5788f0aba3ae54f9565a74d
#
_cell.length_a   1.000
_cell.length_b   1.000
_cell.length_c   1.000
_cell.angle_alpha   90.00
_cell.angle_beta   90.00
_cell.angle_gamma   90.00
#
_symmetry.space_group_name_H-M   'P 1'
#
loop_
_entity.id
_entity.type
_entity.pdbx_description
1 polymer ?
#
loop_
_entity_poly.entity_id
_entity_poly.type
_entity_poly.pdbx_seq_one_letter_code
_entity_poly.pdbx_strand_id
1 'polypeptide(L)'
;YSVAASNLNNANLGKSFNIYTDPYGHIIYAELSKADVNYLFVLKNDHTKATTGLTDTKVVFAADAKEEVIGVSKVDGKTEFNLGDITPHIYSYTENTNGSYTLKRACEKETDFTASYKAESSQWGDYGVNKSTKVIDLRTGKDNAVYTGYAEIPALTDAKVHCLVNADGWITLAYLVSGTNTEDLTADLIVFTTDANKEKKVDDETYFYLDVVSDGKLVENYELTEKQYDYIKALGVGEYVYNEKGKLDSYTAFTEEWLDAKWSDGSIKIGDKTFKTISDDVVYKVLDITNGK
;
A
#
# COMPACT_ATOMS: atom_id res chain seq x y z
N TYR A 1 -41.86 -24.78 -13.13
CA TYR A 1 -40.86 -23.80 -13.56
C TYR A 1 -39.72 -24.53 -14.22
N SER A 2 -39.61 -24.46 -15.55
CA SER A 2 -38.44 -24.96 -16.25
C SER A 2 -37.36 -23.87 -16.20
N VAL A 3 -36.35 -24.07 -15.38
CA VAL A 3 -35.12 -23.29 -15.45
C VAL A 3 -34.59 -23.43 -16.88
N ALA A 4 -34.15 -22.33 -17.46
CA ALA A 4 -33.37 -22.38 -18.69
C ALA A 4 -32.01 -23.06 -18.39
N ALA A 5 -32.06 -24.38 -18.24
CA ALA A 5 -30.94 -25.25 -17.89
C ALA A 5 -30.00 -25.47 -19.09
N SER A 6 -30.03 -24.58 -20.09
CA SER A 6 -29.21 -24.71 -21.29
C SER A 6 -27.71 -24.75 -21.00
N ASN A 7 -27.30 -24.19 -19.89
CA ASN A 7 -25.89 -24.17 -19.46
C ASN A 7 -25.53 -25.37 -18.54
N LEU A 8 -26.50 -25.97 -17.86
CA LEU A 8 -26.29 -27.13 -16.98
C LEU A 8 -26.43 -28.41 -17.80
N ASN A 9 -25.43 -28.77 -18.58
CA ASN A 9 -25.40 -29.94 -19.43
C ASN A 9 -24.08 -30.71 -19.27
N ASN A 10 -24.04 -31.94 -19.80
CA ASN A 10 -22.89 -32.81 -19.67
C ASN A 10 -21.60 -32.27 -20.26
N ALA A 11 -21.66 -31.34 -21.23
CA ALA A 11 -20.49 -30.71 -21.82
C ALA A 11 -19.82 -29.70 -20.85
N ASN A 12 -20.53 -29.33 -19.79
CA ASN A 12 -20.08 -28.37 -18.78
C ASN A 12 -19.80 -29.03 -17.42
N LEU A 13 -19.76 -30.37 -17.36
CA LEU A 13 -19.37 -31.12 -16.16
C LEU A 13 -17.96 -30.73 -15.74
N GLY A 14 -17.79 -30.43 -14.44
CA GLY A 14 -16.50 -29.99 -13.87
C GLY A 14 -16.21 -28.50 -14.01
N LYS A 15 -17.12 -27.72 -14.61
CA LYS A 15 -17.00 -26.25 -14.67
C LYS A 15 -17.73 -25.59 -13.51
N SER A 16 -17.27 -24.42 -13.11
CA SER A 16 -17.91 -23.58 -12.10
C SER A 16 -19.04 -22.76 -12.70
N PHE A 17 -20.10 -22.55 -11.91
CA PHE A 17 -21.26 -21.76 -12.30
C PHE A 17 -21.59 -20.69 -11.28
N ASN A 18 -22.00 -19.53 -11.76
CA ASN A 18 -22.73 -18.55 -10.96
C ASN A 18 -24.20 -18.99 -10.94
N ILE A 19 -24.72 -19.24 -9.76
CA ILE A 19 -26.11 -19.71 -9.58
C ILE A 19 -26.90 -18.58 -8.89
N TYR A 20 -28.01 -18.22 -9.50
CA TYR A 20 -28.95 -17.25 -8.96
C TYR A 20 -30.19 -17.99 -8.45
N THR A 21 -30.59 -17.69 -7.22
CA THR A 21 -31.75 -18.33 -6.58
C THR A 21 -32.83 -17.30 -6.27
N ASP A 22 -34.08 -17.78 -6.18
CA ASP A 22 -35.16 -17.02 -5.61
C ASP A 22 -35.04 -16.97 -4.06
N PRO A 23 -35.90 -16.18 -3.36
CA PRO A 23 -35.89 -16.12 -1.91
C PRO A 23 -36.17 -17.46 -1.20
N TYR A 24 -36.64 -18.44 -1.91
CA TYR A 24 -36.94 -19.80 -1.39
C TYR A 24 -35.82 -20.80 -1.69
N GLY A 25 -34.73 -20.36 -2.33
CA GLY A 25 -33.57 -21.19 -2.65
C GLY A 25 -33.68 -21.99 -3.96
N HIS A 26 -34.71 -21.77 -4.78
CA HIS A 26 -34.80 -22.41 -6.10
C HIS A 26 -33.90 -21.70 -7.11
N ILE A 27 -33.18 -22.48 -7.90
CA ILE A 27 -32.32 -21.91 -8.96
C ILE A 27 -33.21 -21.33 -10.07
N ILE A 28 -33.11 -20.02 -10.27
CA ILE A 28 -33.81 -19.30 -11.33
C ILE A 28 -32.94 -19.05 -12.57
N TYR A 29 -31.62 -19.02 -12.39
CA TYR A 29 -30.66 -18.84 -13.48
C TYR A 29 -29.31 -19.43 -13.11
N ALA A 30 -28.62 -20.01 -14.10
CA ALA A 30 -27.23 -20.45 -13.96
C ALA A 30 -26.44 -20.05 -15.20
N GLU A 31 -25.33 -19.40 -15.01
CA GLU A 31 -24.37 -19.09 -16.06
C GLU A 31 -23.02 -19.73 -15.76
N LEU A 32 -22.30 -20.11 -16.81
CA LEU A 32 -20.91 -20.53 -16.62
C LEU A 32 -20.17 -19.39 -15.92
N SER A 33 -19.64 -19.67 -14.74
CA SER A 33 -18.65 -18.80 -14.15
C SER A 33 -17.57 -18.59 -15.20
N LYS A 34 -17.26 -17.34 -15.50
CA LYS A 34 -16.05 -17.05 -16.29
C LYS A 34 -14.94 -17.73 -15.50
N ALA A 35 -14.26 -18.71 -16.12
CA ALA A 35 -13.13 -19.37 -15.47
C ALA A 35 -12.29 -18.28 -14.82
N ASP A 36 -12.00 -18.43 -13.54
CA ASP A 36 -11.13 -17.49 -12.83
C ASP A 36 -9.86 -17.40 -13.65
N VAL A 37 -9.72 -16.31 -14.36
CA VAL A 37 -8.53 -16.11 -15.19
C VAL A 37 -7.42 -15.82 -14.21
N ASN A 38 -6.51 -16.77 -14.09
CA ASN A 38 -5.33 -16.56 -13.26
C ASN A 38 -4.43 -15.51 -13.90
N TYR A 39 -4.08 -14.50 -13.14
CA TYR A 39 -3.21 -13.42 -13.59
C TYR A 39 -1.89 -13.44 -12.83
N LEU A 40 -0.86 -12.96 -13.52
CA LEU A 40 0.44 -12.65 -12.94
C LEU A 40 0.98 -11.36 -13.58
N PHE A 41 1.91 -10.73 -12.89
CA PHE A 41 2.70 -9.62 -13.42
C PHE A 41 4.13 -10.09 -13.70
N VAL A 42 4.63 -9.79 -14.88
CA VAL A 42 6.04 -10.06 -15.23
C VAL A 42 6.91 -8.93 -14.70
N LEU A 43 7.84 -9.26 -13.84
CA LEU A 43 8.84 -8.30 -13.33
C LEU A 43 10.00 -8.15 -14.31
N LYS A 44 10.55 -9.28 -14.75
CA LYS A 44 11.58 -9.35 -15.78
C LYS A 44 11.66 -10.76 -16.36
N ASN A 45 12.20 -10.85 -17.55
CA ASN A 45 12.59 -12.11 -18.15
C ASN A 45 14.12 -12.24 -18.13
N ASP A 46 14.58 -13.48 -18.05
CA ASP A 46 15.97 -13.85 -18.17
C ASP A 46 16.19 -14.74 -19.41
N HIS A 47 17.44 -15.13 -19.63
CA HIS A 47 17.83 -15.85 -20.83
C HIS A 47 17.04 -17.14 -21.05
N THR A 48 16.78 -17.44 -22.33
CA THR A 48 16.29 -18.76 -22.74
C THR A 48 17.26 -19.83 -22.29
N LYS A 49 16.82 -20.81 -21.53
CA LYS A 49 17.63 -21.97 -21.21
C LYS A 49 17.82 -22.79 -22.48
N ALA A 50 19.03 -22.81 -23.04
CA ALA A 50 19.37 -23.48 -24.28
C ALA A 50 19.00 -24.98 -24.28
N THR A 51 18.95 -25.64 -23.13
CA THR A 51 18.69 -27.07 -22.98
C THR A 51 17.19 -27.43 -22.78
N THR A 52 16.35 -26.48 -22.39
CA THR A 52 14.93 -26.77 -22.07
C THR A 52 13.94 -26.13 -23.03
N GLY A 53 14.38 -25.17 -23.87
CA GLY A 53 13.48 -24.38 -24.72
C GLY A 53 12.52 -23.48 -23.95
N LEU A 54 12.74 -23.29 -22.63
CA LEU A 54 11.93 -22.44 -21.77
C LEU A 54 12.64 -21.11 -21.50
N THR A 55 11.86 -20.05 -21.37
CA THR A 55 12.36 -18.75 -20.92
C THR A 55 12.07 -18.58 -19.43
N ASP A 56 13.13 -18.45 -18.64
CA ASP A 56 13.01 -18.16 -17.22
C ASP A 56 12.48 -16.73 -17.05
N THR A 57 11.33 -16.61 -16.40
CA THR A 57 10.61 -15.35 -16.24
C THR A 57 10.28 -15.14 -14.77
N LYS A 58 10.70 -14.02 -14.21
CA LYS A 58 10.36 -13.62 -12.84
C LYS A 58 9.02 -12.94 -12.82
N VAL A 59 8.10 -13.46 -12.03
CA VAL A 59 6.70 -13.04 -11.99
C VAL A 59 6.20 -12.88 -10.57
N VAL A 60 5.09 -12.14 -10.43
CA VAL A 60 4.30 -12.09 -9.18
C VAL A 60 2.87 -12.56 -9.50
N PHE A 61 2.44 -13.62 -8.83
CA PHE A 61 1.10 -14.19 -9.02
C PHE A 61 0.03 -13.31 -8.35
N ALA A 62 -1.10 -13.11 -9.04
CA ALA A 62 -2.22 -12.36 -8.47
C ALA A 62 -2.92 -13.13 -7.34
N ALA A 63 -2.83 -14.45 -7.32
CA ALA A 63 -3.51 -15.28 -6.33
C ALA A 63 -3.01 -15.01 -4.90
N ASP A 64 -1.70 -15.07 -4.70
CA ASP A 64 -1.05 -15.04 -3.39
C ASP A 64 0.06 -13.98 -3.26
N ALA A 65 0.24 -13.15 -4.29
CA ALA A 65 1.26 -12.10 -4.40
C ALA A 65 2.71 -12.63 -4.28
N LYS A 66 2.93 -13.93 -4.45
CA LYS A 66 4.27 -14.51 -4.41
C LYS A 66 5.07 -14.21 -5.65
N GLU A 67 6.34 -13.94 -5.42
CA GLU A 67 7.35 -13.77 -6.43
C GLU A 67 8.00 -15.13 -6.73
N GLU A 68 7.96 -15.55 -8.00
CA GLU A 68 8.55 -16.81 -8.44
C GLU A 68 9.27 -16.65 -9.79
N VAL A 69 10.18 -17.58 -10.08
CA VAL A 69 10.78 -17.74 -11.41
C VAL A 69 10.14 -18.95 -12.07
N ILE A 70 9.46 -18.73 -13.18
CA ILE A 70 8.73 -19.75 -13.93
C ILE A 70 9.35 -19.98 -15.30
N GLY A 71 9.24 -21.22 -15.80
CA GLY A 71 9.64 -21.54 -17.15
C GLY A 71 8.50 -21.31 -18.14
N VAL A 72 8.62 -20.30 -19.01
CA VAL A 72 7.59 -19.98 -20.01
C VAL A 72 7.88 -20.72 -21.31
N SER A 73 6.88 -21.45 -21.81
CA SER A 73 6.96 -22.24 -23.06
C SER A 73 6.18 -21.63 -24.21
N LYS A 74 5.23 -20.70 -23.93
CA LYS A 74 4.37 -20.11 -24.96
C LYS A 74 3.93 -18.71 -24.52
N VAL A 75 3.93 -17.76 -25.45
CA VAL A 75 3.46 -16.38 -25.24
C VAL A 75 2.53 -15.98 -26.38
N ASP A 76 1.36 -15.45 -26.07
CA ASP A 76 0.34 -15.00 -27.04
C ASP A 76 0.08 -15.98 -28.19
N GLY A 77 0.09 -17.28 -27.85
CA GLY A 77 -0.13 -18.35 -28.81
C GLY A 77 1.11 -18.81 -29.57
N LYS A 78 2.26 -18.15 -29.44
CA LYS A 78 3.50 -18.50 -30.10
C LYS A 78 4.39 -19.36 -29.21
N THR A 79 4.96 -20.43 -29.76
CA THR A 79 5.98 -21.26 -29.12
C THR A 79 7.39 -20.77 -29.40
N GLU A 80 7.58 -20.05 -30.50
CA GLU A 80 8.82 -19.32 -30.82
C GLU A 80 8.59 -17.84 -30.56
N PHE A 81 9.27 -17.29 -29.56
CA PHE A 81 9.18 -15.90 -29.16
C PHE A 81 10.55 -15.40 -28.68
N ASN A 82 10.77 -14.12 -28.82
CA ASN A 82 11.98 -13.45 -28.34
C ASN A 82 11.80 -12.97 -26.89
N LEU A 83 12.91 -12.71 -26.21
CA LEU A 83 12.87 -12.12 -24.85
C LEU A 83 12.07 -10.82 -24.79
N GLY A 84 12.13 -10.00 -25.86
CA GLY A 84 11.36 -8.76 -25.96
C GLY A 84 9.83 -8.94 -26.08
N ASP A 85 9.35 -10.15 -26.35
CA ASP A 85 7.92 -10.44 -26.40
C ASP A 85 7.32 -10.61 -24.98
N ILE A 86 8.16 -10.81 -23.96
CA ILE A 86 7.76 -10.86 -22.55
C ILE A 86 8.25 -9.57 -21.87
N THR A 87 7.35 -8.68 -21.57
CA THR A 87 7.64 -7.36 -20.99
C THR A 87 6.91 -7.20 -19.64
N PRO A 88 7.31 -6.23 -18.80
CA PRO A 88 6.62 -5.95 -17.53
C PRO A 88 5.18 -5.51 -17.74
N HIS A 89 4.27 -6.46 -17.76
CA HIS A 89 2.82 -6.29 -17.94
C HIS A 89 2.05 -7.41 -17.22
N ILE A 90 0.73 -7.27 -17.21
CA ILE A 90 -0.19 -8.29 -16.68
C ILE A 90 -0.46 -9.33 -17.77
N TYR A 91 -0.29 -10.59 -17.41
CA TYR A 91 -0.61 -11.74 -18.24
C TYR A 91 -1.62 -12.64 -17.54
N SER A 92 -2.55 -13.18 -18.32
CA SER A 92 -3.23 -14.38 -17.91
C SER A 92 -2.31 -15.57 -18.16
N TYR A 93 -2.41 -16.61 -17.32
CA TYR A 93 -1.56 -17.78 -17.46
C TYR A 93 -2.32 -19.09 -17.33
N THR A 94 -1.72 -20.13 -17.89
CA THR A 94 -2.10 -21.52 -17.70
C THR A 94 -0.84 -22.32 -17.38
N GLU A 95 -0.87 -23.07 -16.31
CA GLU A 95 0.17 -24.05 -16.01
C GLU A 95 -0.06 -25.31 -16.84
N ASN A 96 0.96 -25.74 -17.57
CA ASN A 96 0.92 -26.93 -18.41
C ASN A 96 1.24 -28.17 -17.57
N THR A 97 0.85 -29.35 -18.05
CA THR A 97 1.06 -30.64 -17.35
C THR A 97 2.53 -30.97 -17.07
N ASN A 98 3.44 -30.37 -17.78
CA ASN A 98 4.89 -30.52 -17.61
C ASN A 98 5.52 -29.45 -16.68
N GLY A 99 4.71 -28.65 -15.99
CA GLY A 99 5.16 -27.59 -15.09
C GLY A 99 5.66 -26.32 -15.78
N SER A 100 5.54 -26.22 -17.12
CA SER A 100 5.82 -24.96 -17.82
C SER A 100 4.57 -24.10 -17.88
N TYR A 101 4.75 -22.82 -18.24
CA TYR A 101 3.66 -21.85 -18.30
C TYR A 101 3.41 -21.36 -19.72
N THR A 102 2.12 -21.15 -20.01
CA THR A 102 1.65 -20.43 -21.20
C THR A 102 1.13 -19.08 -20.74
N LEU A 103 1.66 -18.00 -21.30
CA LEU A 103 1.25 -16.62 -20.99
C LEU A 103 0.44 -16.03 -22.13
N LYS A 104 -0.57 -15.25 -21.80
CA LYS A 104 -1.32 -14.43 -22.74
C LYS A 104 -1.46 -13.03 -22.15
N ARG A 105 -0.93 -12.02 -22.88
CA ARG A 105 -1.01 -10.62 -22.42
C ARG A 105 -2.45 -10.17 -22.28
N ALA A 106 -2.74 -9.45 -21.21
CA ALA A 106 -4.09 -8.97 -20.89
C ALA A 106 -4.42 -7.63 -21.56
N CYS A 107 -3.88 -7.38 -22.78
CA CYS A 107 -3.91 -6.09 -23.48
C CYS A 107 -5.28 -5.42 -23.60
N GLU A 108 -6.36 -6.20 -23.72
CA GLU A 108 -7.71 -5.65 -23.89
C GLU A 108 -8.30 -5.08 -22.59
N LYS A 109 -7.70 -5.41 -21.44
CA LYS A 109 -8.18 -5.03 -20.11
C LYS A 109 -7.12 -4.31 -19.29
N GLU A 110 -5.86 -4.41 -19.71
CA GLU A 110 -4.75 -3.78 -19.03
C GLU A 110 -4.63 -2.32 -19.44
N THR A 111 -4.45 -1.48 -18.45
CA THR A 111 -4.01 -0.10 -18.61
C THR A 111 -2.89 0.19 -17.63
N ASP A 112 -2.03 1.15 -17.94
CA ASP A 112 -1.04 1.68 -17.04
C ASP A 112 -1.16 3.19 -16.95
N PHE A 113 -0.97 3.71 -15.75
CA PHE A 113 -1.03 5.15 -15.50
C PHE A 113 -0.15 5.52 -14.30
N THR A 114 0.11 6.82 -14.18
CA THR A 114 0.74 7.40 -12.99
C THR A 114 -0.19 8.46 -12.41
N ALA A 115 -0.63 8.25 -11.18
CA ALA A 115 -1.52 9.18 -10.47
C ALA A 115 -1.35 9.05 -8.97
N SER A 116 -1.59 10.13 -8.24
CA SER A 116 -1.73 10.07 -6.79
C SER A 116 -3.05 9.40 -6.40
N TYR A 117 -3.05 8.72 -5.28
CA TYR A 117 -4.25 8.13 -4.67
C TYR A 117 -4.47 8.74 -3.30
N LYS A 118 -5.67 9.19 -3.03
CA LYS A 118 -6.08 9.64 -1.70
C LYS A 118 -6.68 8.45 -0.96
N ALA A 119 -6.23 8.19 0.26
CA ALA A 119 -6.80 7.11 1.08
C ALA A 119 -8.32 7.13 1.14
N GLU A 120 -8.90 5.95 1.20
CA GLU A 120 -10.36 5.71 1.21
C GLU A 120 -11.12 6.28 0.00
N SER A 121 -10.40 6.73 -1.04
CA SER A 121 -11.03 7.23 -2.25
C SER A 121 -11.64 6.10 -3.06
N SER A 122 -12.83 6.33 -3.62
CA SER A 122 -13.43 5.42 -4.59
C SER A 122 -12.91 5.64 -6.02
N GLN A 123 -11.86 6.47 -6.20
CA GLN A 123 -11.28 6.79 -7.49
C GLN A 123 -9.75 6.86 -7.42
N TRP A 124 -9.08 6.31 -8.45
CA TRP A 124 -7.64 6.39 -8.66
C TRP A 124 -7.35 6.77 -10.12
N GLY A 125 -6.83 7.96 -10.36
CA GLY A 125 -6.79 8.54 -11.70
C GLY A 125 -8.18 8.63 -12.31
N ASP A 126 -8.35 8.08 -13.50
CA ASP A 126 -9.63 8.08 -14.23
C ASP A 126 -10.51 6.84 -13.93
N TYR A 127 -10.06 5.95 -13.02
CA TYR A 127 -10.70 4.67 -12.78
C TYR A 127 -11.31 4.58 -11.40
N GLY A 128 -12.38 3.79 -11.29
CA GLY A 128 -13.05 3.51 -10.02
C GLY A 128 -12.31 2.46 -9.19
N VAL A 129 -12.32 2.65 -7.88
CA VAL A 129 -11.82 1.69 -6.87
C VAL A 129 -12.96 1.32 -5.95
N ASN A 130 -13.15 0.04 -5.69
CA ASN A 130 -14.23 -0.46 -4.84
C ASN A 130 -13.72 -1.47 -3.80
N LYS A 131 -14.65 -2.05 -3.02
CA LYS A 131 -14.33 -3.00 -1.94
C LYS A 131 -13.68 -4.32 -2.40
N SER A 132 -13.78 -4.65 -3.69
CA SER A 132 -13.21 -5.87 -4.26
C SER A 132 -11.95 -5.62 -5.09
N THR A 133 -11.53 -4.37 -5.25
CA THR A 133 -10.27 -4.02 -5.93
C THR A 133 -9.11 -4.63 -5.17
N LYS A 134 -8.30 -5.43 -5.86
CA LYS A 134 -7.06 -6.02 -5.29
C LYS A 134 -5.85 -5.25 -5.79
N VAL A 135 -5.02 -4.78 -4.89
CA VAL A 135 -3.74 -4.11 -5.21
C VAL A 135 -2.59 -4.91 -4.63
N ILE A 136 -1.61 -5.22 -5.46
CA ILE A 136 -0.38 -5.91 -5.06
C ILE A 136 0.75 -4.90 -5.17
N ASP A 137 1.39 -4.62 -4.05
CA ASP A 137 2.45 -3.63 -3.94
C ASP A 137 3.82 -4.27 -4.19
N LEU A 138 4.41 -3.99 -5.34
CA LEU A 138 5.69 -4.53 -5.76
C LEU A 138 6.90 -3.73 -5.24
N ARG A 139 6.67 -2.62 -4.53
CA ARG A 139 7.72 -1.74 -4.01
C ARG A 139 8.45 -2.32 -2.80
N THR A 140 7.80 -3.21 -2.07
CA THR A 140 8.31 -3.77 -0.80
C THR A 140 9.33 -4.90 -0.95
N GLY A 141 9.59 -5.37 -2.16
CA GLY A 141 10.55 -6.44 -2.42
C GLY A 141 9.97 -7.84 -2.24
N LYS A 142 10.62 -8.74 -1.47
CA LYS A 142 10.26 -10.19 -1.43
C LYS A 142 8.86 -10.49 -0.90
N ASP A 143 8.35 -9.68 0.02
CA ASP A 143 7.04 -9.86 0.64
C ASP A 143 6.12 -8.74 0.11
N ASN A 144 5.52 -8.98 -1.05
CA ASN A 144 4.60 -8.02 -1.65
C ASN A 144 3.36 -7.82 -0.76
N ALA A 145 3.10 -6.59 -0.35
CA ALA A 145 1.88 -6.27 0.39
C ALA A 145 0.65 -6.41 -0.53
N VAL A 146 -0.47 -6.81 0.06
CA VAL A 146 -1.75 -6.94 -0.67
C VAL A 146 -2.79 -6.11 0.05
N TYR A 147 -3.42 -5.21 -0.69
CA TYR A 147 -4.54 -4.40 -0.22
C TYR A 147 -5.82 -4.85 -0.91
N THR A 148 -6.90 -4.99 -0.16
CA THR A 148 -8.21 -5.38 -0.68
C THR A 148 -9.24 -4.31 -0.36
N GLY A 149 -9.72 -3.68 -1.42
CA GLY A 149 -10.67 -2.57 -1.31
C GLY A 149 -10.02 -1.22 -0.99
N TYR A 150 -10.77 -0.17 -1.29
CA TYR A 150 -10.31 1.21 -1.19
C TYR A 150 -9.86 1.63 0.22
N ALA A 151 -10.39 0.98 1.25
CA ALA A 151 -10.08 1.30 2.65
C ALA A 151 -8.69 0.80 3.11
N GLU A 152 -8.10 -0.17 2.40
CA GLU A 152 -6.79 -0.71 2.74
C GLU A 152 -5.66 -0.10 1.91
N ILE A 153 -6.00 0.55 0.77
CA ILE A 153 -4.99 1.15 -0.10
C ILE A 153 -4.49 2.44 0.57
N PRO A 154 -3.18 2.53 0.86
CA PRO A 154 -2.62 3.74 1.47
C PRO A 154 -2.71 4.93 0.51
N ALA A 155 -2.66 6.14 1.04
CA ALA A 155 -2.50 7.32 0.21
C ALA A 155 -1.14 7.29 -0.49
N LEU A 156 -1.12 7.62 -1.77
CA LEU A 156 0.04 7.48 -2.64
C LEU A 156 0.27 8.76 -3.45
N THR A 157 1.54 9.12 -3.60
CA THR A 157 1.97 10.18 -4.53
C THR A 157 2.76 9.56 -5.67
N ASP A 158 2.49 10.04 -6.89
CA ASP A 158 3.19 9.61 -8.12
C ASP A 158 3.23 8.09 -8.31
N ALA A 159 2.12 7.43 -7.93
CA ALA A 159 2.00 6.00 -8.00
C ALA A 159 1.86 5.53 -9.46
N LYS A 160 2.82 4.73 -9.92
CA LYS A 160 2.73 4.04 -11.22
C LYS A 160 2.09 2.68 -11.02
N VAL A 161 1.03 2.44 -11.77
CA VAL A 161 0.17 1.27 -11.63
C VAL A 161 -0.04 0.61 -12.98
N HIS A 162 0.06 -0.71 -13.02
CA HIS A 162 -0.52 -1.54 -14.08
C HIS A 162 -1.78 -2.19 -13.53
N CYS A 163 -2.91 -2.04 -14.19
CA CYS A 163 -4.16 -2.57 -13.67
C CYS A 163 -5.06 -3.16 -14.75
N LEU A 164 -5.93 -4.05 -14.31
CA LEU A 164 -7.05 -4.56 -15.10
C LEU A 164 -8.30 -3.77 -14.75
N VAL A 165 -8.95 -3.23 -15.76
CA VAL A 165 -10.18 -2.45 -15.63
C VAL A 165 -11.33 -3.24 -16.27
N ASN A 166 -12.46 -3.32 -15.58
CA ASN A 166 -13.66 -3.95 -16.13
C ASN A 166 -14.41 -2.99 -17.07
N ALA A 167 -15.48 -3.49 -17.70
CA ALA A 167 -16.29 -2.71 -18.64
C ALA A 167 -16.96 -1.45 -18.03
N ASP A 168 -17.13 -1.45 -16.70
CA ASP A 168 -17.75 -0.34 -15.96
C ASP A 168 -16.72 0.68 -15.45
N GLY A 169 -15.45 0.53 -15.83
CA GLY A 169 -14.37 1.44 -15.42
C GLY A 169 -13.80 1.20 -14.02
N TRP A 170 -14.09 0.03 -13.38
CA TRP A 170 -13.54 -0.31 -12.07
C TRP A 170 -12.25 -1.11 -12.17
N ILE A 171 -11.26 -0.73 -11.39
CA ILE A 171 -10.03 -1.52 -11.21
C ILE A 171 -10.40 -2.81 -10.46
N THR A 172 -10.09 -3.95 -11.06
CA THR A 172 -10.30 -5.27 -10.44
C THR A 172 -9.03 -5.84 -9.82
N LEU A 173 -7.88 -5.60 -10.48
CA LEU A 173 -6.55 -6.01 -10.04
C LEU A 173 -5.57 -4.90 -10.43
N ALA A 174 -4.68 -4.55 -9.53
CA ALA A 174 -3.61 -3.61 -9.80
C ALA A 174 -2.27 -4.12 -9.24
N TYR A 175 -1.19 -3.79 -9.95
CA TYR A 175 0.18 -3.95 -9.48
C TYR A 175 0.79 -2.56 -9.34
N LEU A 176 1.12 -2.17 -8.13
CA LEU A 176 1.76 -0.91 -7.80
C LEU A 176 3.27 -1.06 -7.96
N VAL A 177 3.81 -0.42 -8.99
CA VAL A 177 5.22 -0.59 -9.39
C VAL A 177 6.13 0.45 -8.74
N SER A 178 5.63 1.69 -8.60
CA SER A 178 6.36 2.78 -7.94
C SER A 178 5.39 3.79 -7.34
N GLY A 179 5.90 4.70 -6.55
CA GLY A 179 5.13 5.72 -5.84
C GLY A 179 5.56 5.80 -4.39
N THR A 180 5.14 6.84 -3.71
CA THR A 180 5.46 7.07 -2.30
C THR A 180 4.17 7.04 -1.50
N ASN A 181 4.13 6.30 -0.38
CA ASN A 181 3.03 6.38 0.56
C ASN A 181 2.99 7.78 1.18
N THR A 182 1.86 8.41 1.21
CA THR A 182 1.68 9.72 1.83
C THR A 182 1.11 9.65 3.23
N GLU A 183 0.61 8.47 3.63
CA GLU A 183 0.10 8.22 4.99
C GLU A 183 1.15 7.77 5.99
N ASP A 184 2.29 7.27 5.51
CA ASP A 184 3.50 7.20 6.35
C ASP A 184 4.11 8.60 6.53
N LEU A 185 3.24 9.58 6.56
CA LEU A 185 3.54 10.88 7.15
C LEU A 185 3.79 10.60 8.62
N THR A 186 4.96 10.30 8.86
CA THR A 186 5.83 10.42 9.97
C THR A 186 5.22 10.90 11.26
N ALA A 187 5.69 10.30 12.24
CA ALA A 187 5.63 10.69 13.62
C ALA A 187 5.34 12.18 13.78
N ASP A 188 4.17 12.50 14.27
CA ASP A 188 3.91 13.79 14.85
C ASP A 188 4.91 13.93 16.00
N LEU A 189 5.93 14.76 15.79
CA LEU A 189 6.93 15.02 16.83
C LEU A 189 6.49 16.21 17.64
N ILE A 190 6.16 15.99 18.89
CA ILE A 190 5.96 17.09 19.84
C ILE A 190 7.30 17.37 20.49
N VAL A 191 7.84 18.57 20.21
CA VAL A 191 9.14 18.99 20.70
C VAL A 191 8.97 20.11 21.71
N PHE A 192 9.50 19.90 22.92
CA PHE A 192 9.41 20.85 24.03
C PHE A 192 10.68 21.69 24.23
N THR A 193 11.76 21.38 23.53
CA THR A 193 13.01 22.12 23.58
C THR A 193 13.61 22.24 22.19
N THR A 194 14.31 23.34 21.93
CA THR A 194 15.06 23.55 20.69
C THR A 194 16.53 23.14 20.82
N ASP A 195 16.99 22.80 22.03
CA ASP A 195 18.35 22.40 22.27
C ASP A 195 18.53 20.91 22.14
N ALA A 196 19.51 20.49 21.36
CA ALA A 196 19.86 19.09 21.22
C ALA A 196 20.58 18.57 22.47
N ASN A 197 20.21 17.38 22.92
CA ASN A 197 20.89 16.67 24.02
C ASN A 197 22.30 16.21 23.59
N LYS A 198 22.46 15.93 22.30
CA LYS A 198 23.70 15.38 21.73
C LYS A 198 23.75 15.66 20.23
N GLU A 199 24.98 15.80 19.74
CA GLU A 199 25.32 15.88 18.32
C GLU A 199 26.27 14.72 17.97
N LYS A 200 26.10 14.12 16.79
CA LYS A 200 26.97 13.06 16.28
C LYS A 200 27.16 13.22 14.78
N LYS A 201 28.41 13.12 14.32
CA LYS A 201 28.74 13.08 12.89
C LYS A 201 29.02 11.64 12.45
N VAL A 202 28.36 11.21 11.35
CA VAL A 202 28.54 9.90 10.73
C VAL A 202 28.65 10.09 9.23
N ASP A 203 29.74 9.64 8.61
CA ASP A 203 29.95 9.67 7.16
C ASP A 203 29.65 11.03 6.49
N ASP A 204 30.16 12.11 7.08
CA ASP A 204 29.93 13.51 6.66
C ASP A 204 28.50 14.06 6.88
N GLU A 205 27.58 13.30 7.43
CA GLU A 205 26.27 13.76 7.86
C GLU A 205 26.24 14.02 9.37
N THR A 206 25.58 15.12 9.79
CA THR A 206 25.40 15.49 11.18
C THR A 206 24.00 15.12 11.64
N TYR A 207 23.93 14.46 12.78
CA TYR A 207 22.68 14.05 13.45
C TYR A 207 22.59 14.72 14.81
N PHE A 208 21.39 15.14 15.15
CA PHE A 208 21.04 15.76 16.41
C PHE A 208 20.05 14.88 17.18
N TYR A 209 20.14 14.88 18.49
CA TYR A 209 19.32 14.04 19.36
C TYR A 209 18.57 14.92 20.35
N LEU A 210 17.24 14.82 20.34
CA LEU A 210 16.35 15.52 21.26
C LEU A 210 15.40 14.53 21.95
N ASP A 211 14.89 14.92 23.11
CA ASP A 211 13.77 14.21 23.73
C ASP A 211 12.47 14.77 23.16
N VAL A 212 11.66 13.88 22.57
CA VAL A 212 10.43 14.22 21.87
C VAL A 212 9.29 13.31 22.31
N VAL A 213 8.06 13.73 22.10
CA VAL A 213 6.91 12.84 22.15
C VAL A 213 6.55 12.45 20.72
N SER A 214 6.62 11.15 20.42
CA SER A 214 6.24 10.56 19.13
C SER A 214 5.17 9.51 19.39
N ASP A 215 4.07 9.56 18.65
CA ASP A 215 2.90 8.68 18.86
C ASP A 215 2.43 8.63 20.33
N GLY A 216 2.39 9.79 20.99
CA GLY A 216 2.01 9.90 22.40
C GLY A 216 2.98 9.27 23.39
N LYS A 217 4.19 8.88 22.99
CA LYS A 217 5.22 8.29 23.84
C LYS A 217 6.45 9.18 23.89
N LEU A 218 7.00 9.34 25.11
CA LEU A 218 8.31 9.98 25.25
C LEU A 218 9.39 9.09 24.62
N VAL A 219 10.14 9.67 23.70
CA VAL A 219 11.31 9.05 23.08
C VAL A 219 12.53 9.88 23.45
N GLU A 220 13.39 9.34 24.27
CA GLU A 220 14.65 9.98 24.66
C GLU A 220 15.68 9.84 23.53
N ASN A 221 16.43 10.91 23.29
CA ASN A 221 17.46 10.96 22.25
C ASN A 221 16.93 10.56 20.85
N TYR A 222 15.78 11.07 20.46
CA TYR A 222 15.24 10.89 19.12
C TYR A 222 16.20 11.49 18.10
N GLU A 223 16.59 10.70 17.10
CA GLU A 223 17.53 11.09 16.06
C GLU A 223 16.88 11.96 15.00
N LEU A 224 17.47 13.12 14.75
CA LEU A 224 17.08 14.09 13.74
C LEU A 224 18.22 14.35 12.79
N THR A 225 17.93 14.50 11.52
CA THR A 225 18.88 15.01 10.55
C THR A 225 19.16 16.50 10.83
N GLU A 226 20.31 17.02 10.39
CA GLU A 226 20.66 18.43 10.50
C GLU A 226 19.53 19.35 10.01
N LYS A 227 18.94 19.00 8.87
CA LYS A 227 17.84 19.78 8.29
C LYS A 227 16.58 19.80 9.15
N GLN A 228 16.21 18.68 9.77
CA GLN A 228 15.06 18.62 10.68
C GLN A 228 15.33 19.43 11.94
N TYR A 229 16.55 19.32 12.48
CA TYR A 229 16.98 20.10 13.64
C TYR A 229 16.99 21.61 13.38
N ASP A 230 17.46 22.05 12.20
CA ASP A 230 17.43 23.44 11.80
C ASP A 230 16.00 24.02 11.77
N TYR A 231 15.02 23.24 11.30
CA TYR A 231 13.61 23.63 11.36
C TYR A 231 13.11 23.79 12.80
N ILE A 232 13.43 22.85 13.68
CA ILE A 232 13.06 22.91 15.10
C ILE A 232 13.68 24.13 15.75
N LYS A 233 14.97 24.39 15.48
CA LYS A 233 15.68 25.53 16.04
C LYS A 233 15.14 26.87 15.54
N ALA A 234 14.72 26.93 14.28
CA ALA A 234 14.17 28.15 13.69
C ALA A 234 12.71 28.43 14.13
N LEU A 235 11.90 27.39 14.33
CA LEU A 235 10.48 27.51 14.62
C LEU A 235 10.16 27.43 16.12
N GLY A 236 11.00 26.74 16.91
CA GLY A 236 10.87 26.63 18.37
C GLY A 236 10.02 25.43 18.81
N VAL A 237 9.56 25.44 20.04
CA VAL A 237 8.77 24.36 20.64
C VAL A 237 7.39 24.26 19.98
N GLY A 238 6.93 23.04 19.72
CA GLY A 238 5.66 22.82 19.03
C GLY A 238 5.49 21.39 18.52
N GLU A 239 4.44 21.21 17.74
CA GLU A 239 4.14 20.00 17.02
C GLU A 239 4.67 20.10 15.59
N TYR A 240 5.48 19.13 15.19
CA TYR A 240 6.11 19.03 13.89
C TYR A 240 5.62 17.80 13.16
N VAL A 241 5.10 17.98 11.95
CA VAL A 241 4.72 16.89 11.07
C VAL A 241 5.72 16.84 9.91
N TYR A 242 6.42 15.70 9.76
CA TYR A 242 7.35 15.48 8.67
C TYR A 242 6.78 14.42 7.71
N ASN A 243 7.05 14.55 6.43
CA ASN A 243 6.74 13.53 5.44
C ASN A 243 7.89 12.49 5.34
N GLU A 244 7.65 11.37 4.66
CA GLU A 244 8.65 10.29 4.49
C GLU A 244 10.00 10.75 3.92
N LYS A 245 10.01 11.87 3.21
CA LYS A 245 11.24 12.45 2.68
C LYS A 245 11.98 13.29 3.73
N GLY A 246 11.52 13.26 4.98
CA GLY A 246 12.09 14.07 6.07
C GLY A 246 11.89 15.59 5.87
N LYS A 247 10.95 15.98 5.00
CA LYS A 247 10.60 17.38 4.78
C LYS A 247 9.47 17.76 5.73
N LEU A 248 9.61 18.93 6.38
CA LEU A 248 8.54 19.47 7.22
C LEU A 248 7.29 19.72 6.37
N ASP A 249 6.18 19.12 6.78
CA ASP A 249 4.87 19.25 6.14
C ASP A 249 4.02 20.32 6.82
N SER A 250 3.93 20.27 8.16
CA SER A 250 3.25 21.27 8.94
C SER A 250 3.94 21.52 10.28
N TYR A 251 3.66 22.67 10.91
CA TYR A 251 4.14 23.06 12.22
C TYR A 251 3.05 23.81 12.97
N THR A 252 2.82 23.44 14.23
CA THR A 252 1.93 24.13 15.16
C THR A 252 2.71 24.59 16.38
N ALA A 253 2.94 25.89 16.51
CA ALA A 253 3.64 26.45 17.66
C ALA A 253 2.84 26.24 18.95
N PHE A 254 3.51 25.87 20.03
CA PHE A 254 2.92 25.92 21.35
C PHE A 254 2.97 27.35 21.89
N THR A 255 1.85 27.84 22.35
CA THR A 255 1.76 29.13 23.03
C THR A 255 2.23 28.99 24.49
N GLU A 256 2.55 30.11 25.15
CA GLU A 256 2.91 30.10 26.58
C GLU A 256 1.83 29.43 27.45
N GLU A 257 0.57 29.49 27.04
CA GLU A 257 -0.55 28.81 27.72
C GLU A 257 -0.39 27.27 27.73
N TRP A 258 0.19 26.69 26.68
CA TRP A 258 0.46 25.24 26.62
C TRP A 258 1.64 24.84 27.48
N LEU A 259 2.60 25.73 27.65
CA LEU A 259 3.80 25.50 28.43
C LEU A 259 3.56 25.65 29.94
N ASP A 260 2.50 26.32 30.36
CA ASP A 260 2.09 26.49 31.79
C ASP A 260 0.94 25.55 32.18
N ALA A 261 1.02 24.29 31.75
CA ALA A 261 0.04 23.28 32.11
C ALA A 261 0.19 22.87 33.59
N LYS A 262 -0.92 22.86 34.33
CA LYS A 262 -0.95 22.43 35.75
C LYS A 262 -1.88 21.24 35.92
N TRP A 263 -1.36 20.20 36.54
CA TRP A 263 -2.14 19.02 36.90
C TRP A 263 -2.70 19.15 38.33
N SER A 264 -3.99 18.92 38.50
CA SER A 264 -4.65 18.91 39.81
C SER A 264 -5.91 18.04 39.76
N ASP A 265 -6.03 17.11 40.71
CA ASP A 265 -7.24 16.32 40.98
C ASP A 265 -7.90 15.69 39.75
N GLY A 266 -7.08 15.04 38.93
CA GLY A 266 -7.57 14.37 37.71
C GLY A 266 -8.05 15.36 36.64
N SER A 267 -7.56 16.58 36.63
CA SER A 267 -7.76 17.58 35.59
C SER A 267 -6.43 18.23 35.18
N ILE A 268 -6.32 18.62 33.91
CA ILE A 268 -5.21 19.44 33.42
C ILE A 268 -5.74 20.84 33.19
N LYS A 269 -5.08 21.83 33.79
CA LYS A 269 -5.34 23.24 33.51
C LYS A 269 -4.25 23.77 32.57
N ILE A 270 -4.67 24.30 31.42
CA ILE A 270 -3.80 24.93 30.43
C ILE A 270 -4.32 26.35 30.23
N GLY A 271 -3.58 27.35 30.67
CA GLY A 271 -4.07 28.72 30.74
C GLY A 271 -5.32 28.82 31.60
N ASP A 272 -6.37 29.42 31.07
CA ASP A 272 -7.67 29.54 31.73
C ASP A 272 -8.64 28.34 31.53
N LYS A 273 -8.24 27.37 30.70
CA LYS A 273 -9.08 26.19 30.40
C LYS A 273 -8.73 25.02 31.29
N THR A 274 -9.75 24.39 31.88
CA THR A 274 -9.61 23.16 32.63
C THR A 274 -10.21 22.00 31.85
N PHE A 275 -9.40 21.00 31.55
CA PHE A 275 -9.81 19.78 30.90
C PHE A 275 -10.02 18.71 31.96
N LYS A 276 -11.26 18.28 32.17
CA LYS A 276 -11.55 17.16 33.05
C LYS A 276 -11.18 15.87 32.41
N THR A 277 -10.59 15.01 33.19
CA THR A 277 -10.13 13.71 32.72
C THR A 277 -11.23 12.81 32.18
N ILE A 278 -11.14 12.18 31.20
CA ILE A 278 -10.21 11.33 30.61
C ILE A 278 -10.44 9.89 31.05
N SER A 279 -10.88 9.09 30.08
CA SER A 279 -11.03 7.65 30.28
C SER A 279 -9.69 7.02 30.68
N ASP A 280 -9.74 5.89 31.36
CA ASP A 280 -8.57 5.09 31.76
C ASP A 280 -7.66 4.66 30.59
N ASP A 281 -8.12 4.91 29.33
CA ASP A 281 -7.42 4.55 28.10
C ASP A 281 -6.47 5.65 27.59
N VAL A 282 -6.42 6.82 28.21
CA VAL A 282 -5.52 7.91 27.79
C VAL A 282 -4.32 8.00 28.71
N VAL A 283 -3.14 7.71 28.14
CA VAL A 283 -1.87 7.84 28.84
C VAL A 283 -1.34 9.26 28.67
N TYR A 284 -1.19 9.98 29.80
CA TYR A 284 -0.55 11.29 29.83
C TYR A 284 0.90 11.14 30.21
N LYS A 285 1.78 11.82 29.50
CA LYS A 285 3.13 12.12 29.98
C LYS A 285 3.23 13.64 30.14
N VAL A 286 3.43 14.08 31.36
CA VAL A 286 3.79 15.46 31.65
C VAL A 286 5.29 15.54 31.61
N LEU A 287 5.84 16.30 30.67
CA LEU A 287 7.25 16.67 30.67
C LEU A 287 7.41 17.88 31.59
N ASP A 288 8.16 17.72 32.67
CA ASP A 288 8.58 18.87 33.49
C ASP A 288 9.81 19.50 32.85
N ILE A 289 9.60 20.57 32.11
CA ILE A 289 10.68 21.35 31.46
C ILE A 289 11.23 22.46 32.33
N THR A 290 10.74 22.64 33.58
CA THR A 290 11.14 23.76 34.46
C THR A 290 12.60 23.74 34.85
N ASN A 291 13.33 22.65 34.67
CA ASN A 291 14.73 22.50 35.01
C ASN A 291 15.62 22.11 33.83
N GLY A 292 15.15 22.23 32.59
CA GLY A 292 15.96 21.96 31.39
C GLY A 292 16.44 20.49 31.30
N LYS A 293 15.68 19.53 31.83
CA LYS A 293 15.99 18.12 31.75
C LYS A 293 14.80 17.38 31.15
#